data_9c406f8fc9dfe70b269d7efc91e4dbe1
#
_entry.id   9c406f8fc9dfe70b269d7efc91e4dbe1
#
_cell.length_a   1.000
_cell.length_b   1.000
_cell.length_c   1.000
_cell.angle_alpha   90.00
_cell.angle_beta   90.00
_cell.angle_gamma   90.00
#
_symmetry.space_group_name_H-M   'P 1'
#
loop_
_entity.id
_entity.type
_entity.pdbx_description
1 polymer ?
#
loop_
_entity_poly.entity_id
_entity_poly.type
_entity_poly.pdbx_seq_one_letter_code
_entity_poly.pdbx_strand_id
1 'polypeptide(L)'
;MKSKIKKITALLLLLVISTTLFILPVNADEPTRSKYYNTVSTTAGVVSGVLNIHNSYTVPSNTGFTSAEIHTYVERKTLGIFWVKVDNGQPNKTWVDTSTSRSYGKYYTLTLTQTGTYRVTAEYTFYGSSGSESITKQATVTY
;
A
#
# COMPACT_ATOMS: atom_id res chain seq x y z
N MET A 1 -29.77 1.57 52.34
CA MET A 1 -28.88 2.41 51.55
C MET A 1 -27.42 1.96 51.47
N LYS A 2 -26.77 1.58 52.55
CA LYS A 2 -25.33 1.13 52.57
C LYS A 2 -25.02 -0.08 51.69
N SER A 3 -25.94 -1.04 51.48
CA SER A 3 -25.71 -2.25 50.64
C SER A 3 -25.70 -1.92 49.14
N LYS A 4 -26.50 -0.97 48.67
CA LYS A 4 -26.55 -0.57 47.23
C LYS A 4 -25.30 0.20 46.81
N ILE A 5 -24.76 1.02 47.71
CA ILE A 5 -23.52 1.77 47.46
C ILE A 5 -22.33 0.82 47.29
N LYS A 6 -22.20 -0.22 48.16
CA LYS A 6 -21.14 -1.22 48.05
C LYS A 6 -21.20 -2.00 46.72
N LYS A 7 -22.37 -2.31 46.18
CA LYS A 7 -22.53 -3.01 44.88
C LYS A 7 -22.14 -2.11 43.69
N ILE A 8 -22.47 -0.82 43.75
CA ILE A 8 -22.11 0.19 42.72
C ILE A 8 -20.60 0.42 42.70
N THR A 9 -19.95 0.52 43.87
CA THR A 9 -18.51 0.66 43.97
C THR A 9 -17.75 -0.56 43.43
N ALA A 10 -18.24 -1.78 43.73
CA ALA A 10 -17.65 -3.01 43.19
C ALA A 10 -17.82 -3.14 41.67
N LEU A 11 -18.96 -2.68 41.11
CA LEU A 11 -19.21 -2.70 39.68
C LEU A 11 -18.31 -1.67 38.94
N LEU A 12 -18.12 -0.48 39.53
CA LEU A 12 -17.24 0.55 38.97
C LEU A 12 -15.77 0.11 38.99
N LEU A 13 -15.34 -0.56 40.07
CA LEU A 13 -13.97 -1.09 40.17
C LEU A 13 -13.73 -2.19 39.13
N LEU A 14 -14.72 -3.07 38.89
CA LEU A 14 -14.63 -4.11 37.87
C LEU A 14 -14.54 -3.52 36.45
N LEU A 15 -15.26 -2.43 36.18
CA LEU A 15 -15.22 -1.72 34.90
C LEU A 15 -13.86 -1.07 34.64
N VAL A 16 -13.23 -0.48 35.66
CA VAL A 16 -11.89 0.12 35.55
C VAL A 16 -10.81 -0.93 35.33
N ILE A 17 -10.93 -2.11 35.94
CA ILE A 17 -9.98 -3.22 35.76
C ILE A 17 -10.11 -3.82 34.36
N SER A 18 -11.33 -3.86 33.79
CA SER A 18 -11.53 -4.41 32.44
C SER A 18 -11.00 -3.51 31.31
N THR A 19 -10.87 -2.22 31.55
CA THR A 19 -10.31 -1.28 30.55
C THR A 19 -8.78 -1.21 30.55
N THR A 20 -8.10 -1.69 31.61
CA THR A 20 -6.64 -1.69 31.68
C THR A 20 -5.98 -2.98 31.16
N LEU A 21 -6.77 -4.01 30.80
CA LEU A 21 -6.24 -5.32 30.38
C LEU A 21 -6.06 -5.46 28.85
N PHE A 22 -6.29 -4.41 28.05
CA PHE A 22 -6.12 -4.44 26.59
C PHE A 22 -5.02 -3.52 26.05
N ILE A 23 -4.00 -3.23 26.85
CA ILE A 23 -2.74 -2.81 26.26
C ILE A 23 -1.94 -4.08 25.98
N LEU A 24 -2.32 -4.78 24.91
CA LEU A 24 -1.39 -5.72 24.29
C LEU A 24 -0.17 -4.88 23.85
N PRO A 25 1.06 -5.29 24.23
CA PRO A 25 2.22 -4.70 23.61
C PRO A 25 2.05 -4.97 22.11
N VAL A 26 1.80 -3.91 21.33
CA VAL A 26 2.06 -3.96 19.91
C VAL A 26 3.55 -4.16 19.83
N ASN A 27 4.00 -5.42 19.69
CA ASN A 27 5.31 -5.68 19.19
C ASN A 27 5.32 -4.97 17.83
N ALA A 28 5.95 -3.80 17.78
CA ALA A 28 6.35 -3.23 16.51
C ALA A 28 7.28 -4.29 15.95
N ASP A 29 6.76 -5.11 15.00
CA ASP A 29 7.60 -5.95 14.18
C ASP A 29 8.74 -5.05 13.69
N GLU A 30 9.96 -5.39 14.07
CA GLU A 30 11.12 -4.75 13.45
C GLU A 30 10.87 -4.84 11.94
N PRO A 31 11.02 -3.73 11.19
CA PRO A 31 10.77 -3.76 9.78
C PRO A 31 11.64 -4.85 9.18
N THR A 32 11.02 -5.97 8.84
CA THR A 32 11.71 -7.13 8.28
C THR A 32 12.43 -6.62 7.04
N ARG A 33 13.75 -6.58 7.10
CA ARG A 33 14.57 -6.09 5.99
C ARG A 33 14.26 -6.96 4.79
N SER A 34 13.78 -6.34 3.71
CA SER A 34 13.50 -7.07 2.48
C SER A 34 14.71 -7.86 2.04
N LYS A 35 14.45 -9.06 1.55
CA LYS A 35 15.46 -9.94 1.01
C LYS A 35 15.90 -9.55 -0.40
N TYR A 36 14.97 -9.03 -1.20
CA TYR A 36 15.17 -8.81 -2.63
C TYR A 36 15.16 -7.36 -3.07
N TYR A 37 14.83 -6.38 -2.20
CA TYR A 37 14.85 -4.97 -2.60
C TYR A 37 15.41 -4.06 -1.49
N ASN A 38 16.07 -2.97 -1.91
CA ASN A 38 16.48 -1.88 -1.02
C ASN A 38 15.40 -0.79 -0.97
N THR A 39 14.94 -0.39 -2.15
CA THR A 39 13.94 0.68 -2.29
C THR A 39 12.87 0.26 -3.27
N VAL A 40 11.64 0.62 -2.98
CA VAL A 40 10.50 0.50 -3.89
C VAL A 40 9.65 1.75 -3.75
N SER A 41 9.38 2.42 -4.85
CA SER A 41 8.62 3.67 -4.86
C SER A 41 7.61 3.71 -5.99
N THR A 42 6.45 4.28 -5.70
CA THR A 42 5.45 4.69 -6.67
C THR A 42 5.04 6.10 -6.34
N THR A 43 5.20 7.02 -7.30
CA THR A 43 4.79 8.41 -7.16
C THR A 43 3.80 8.77 -8.25
N ALA A 44 2.94 9.73 -7.98
CA ALA A 44 1.96 10.22 -8.92
C ALA A 44 1.76 11.73 -8.78
N GLY A 45 1.46 12.39 -9.90
CA GLY A 45 1.13 13.82 -9.93
C GLY A 45 0.25 14.14 -11.13
N VAL A 46 -0.58 15.16 -11.03
CA VAL A 46 -1.46 15.60 -12.12
C VAL A 46 -1.00 16.98 -12.62
N VAL A 47 -0.78 17.07 -13.92
CA VAL A 47 -0.44 18.33 -14.60
C VAL A 47 -1.33 18.47 -15.83
N SER A 48 -2.10 19.55 -15.91
CA SER A 48 -2.98 19.86 -17.05
C SER A 48 -3.92 18.67 -17.44
N GLY A 49 -4.48 17.99 -16.45
CA GLY A 49 -5.38 16.87 -16.69
C GLY A 49 -4.70 15.56 -17.06
N VAL A 50 -3.37 15.52 -17.05
CA VAL A 50 -2.59 14.30 -17.29
C VAL A 50 -2.03 13.80 -15.96
N LEU A 51 -2.39 12.60 -15.60
CA LEU A 51 -1.79 11.86 -14.49
C LEU A 51 -0.44 11.29 -14.95
N ASN A 52 0.62 11.68 -14.26
CA ASN A 52 1.97 11.17 -14.45
C ASN A 52 2.30 10.23 -13.30
N ILE A 53 2.77 9.04 -13.61
CA ILE A 53 3.11 7.99 -12.65
C ILE A 53 4.57 7.61 -12.85
N HIS A 54 5.32 7.46 -11.77
CA HIS A 54 6.68 6.93 -11.81
C HIS A 54 6.82 5.79 -10.81
N ASN A 55 7.15 4.61 -11.33
CA ASN A 55 7.48 3.43 -10.57
C ASN A 55 8.98 3.18 -10.61
N SER A 56 9.57 2.83 -9.47
CA SER A 56 10.99 2.50 -9.40
C SER A 56 11.31 1.50 -8.29
N TYR A 57 12.40 0.74 -8.48
CA TYR A 57 12.98 -0.08 -7.42
C TYR A 57 14.50 -0.19 -7.58
N THR A 58 15.17 -0.56 -6.49
CA THR A 58 16.56 -1.01 -6.49
C THR A 58 16.71 -2.31 -5.70
N VAL A 59 17.58 -3.19 -6.17
CA VAL A 59 17.86 -4.50 -5.59
C VAL A 59 19.33 -4.57 -5.15
N PRO A 60 19.65 -5.09 -3.94
CA PRO A 60 21.03 -5.28 -3.49
C PRO A 60 21.79 -6.25 -4.39
N SER A 61 23.10 -6.02 -4.53
CA SER A 61 23.95 -6.85 -5.41
C SER A 61 24.14 -8.29 -4.92
N ASN A 62 24.02 -8.52 -3.63
CA ASN A 62 24.29 -9.80 -2.96
C ASN A 62 23.06 -10.68 -2.74
N THR A 63 21.94 -10.37 -3.38
CA THR A 63 20.72 -11.18 -3.32
C THR A 63 20.65 -12.13 -4.51
N GLY A 64 20.00 -13.27 -4.34
CA GLY A 64 19.69 -14.21 -5.42
C GLY A 64 18.58 -13.74 -6.37
N PHE A 65 18.42 -12.43 -6.57
CA PHE A 65 17.39 -11.82 -7.41
C PHE A 65 17.53 -12.29 -8.87
N THR A 66 16.41 -12.65 -9.49
CA THR A 66 16.31 -13.08 -10.89
C THR A 66 15.47 -12.15 -11.74
N SER A 67 14.30 -11.72 -11.23
CA SER A 67 13.40 -10.80 -11.94
C SER A 67 12.44 -10.12 -10.99
N ALA A 68 11.80 -9.06 -11.47
CA ALA A 68 10.64 -8.46 -10.84
C ALA A 68 9.50 -8.33 -11.85
N GLU A 69 8.27 -8.46 -11.36
CA GLU A 69 7.04 -8.18 -12.08
C GLU A 69 6.31 -7.05 -11.38
N ILE A 70 5.81 -6.08 -12.15
CA ILE A 70 5.16 -4.88 -11.63
C ILE A 70 3.78 -4.73 -12.29
N HIS A 71 2.73 -4.78 -11.48
CA HIS A 71 1.35 -4.53 -11.90
C HIS A 71 0.93 -3.15 -11.43
N THR A 72 0.64 -2.24 -12.36
CA THR A 72 0.24 -0.86 -12.04
C THR A 72 -1.16 -0.58 -12.56
N TYR A 73 -2.02 -0.06 -11.71
CA TYR A 73 -3.36 0.37 -12.09
C TYR A 73 -3.78 1.65 -11.38
N VAL A 74 -4.76 2.32 -11.96
CA VAL A 74 -5.32 3.56 -11.43
C VAL A 74 -6.78 3.33 -11.08
N GLU A 75 -7.18 3.84 -9.94
CA GLU A 75 -8.57 3.80 -9.49
C GLU A 75 -9.05 5.23 -9.21
N ARG A 76 -10.32 5.49 -9.49
CA ARG A 76 -11.00 6.73 -9.11
C ARG A 76 -11.97 6.46 -7.98
N LYS A 77 -12.02 7.36 -7.01
CA LYS A 77 -12.98 7.31 -5.91
C LYS A 77 -14.37 7.74 -6.42
N THR A 78 -15.34 6.86 -6.28
CA THR A 78 -16.72 7.06 -6.73
C THR A 78 -17.65 7.08 -5.53
N LEU A 79 -18.63 7.97 -5.51
CA LEU A 79 -19.57 8.18 -4.40
C LEU A 79 -18.88 8.40 -3.03
N GLY A 80 -17.64 8.87 -3.03
CA GLY A 80 -16.87 9.12 -1.82
C GLY A 80 -16.34 7.87 -1.07
N ILE A 81 -16.73 6.66 -1.48
CA ILE A 81 -16.43 5.42 -0.75
C ILE A 81 -15.82 4.30 -1.61
N PHE A 82 -16.21 4.16 -2.88
CA PHE A 82 -15.77 3.06 -3.73
C PHE A 82 -14.59 3.47 -4.61
N TRP A 83 -13.64 2.54 -4.80
CA TRP A 83 -12.54 2.66 -5.73
C TRP A 83 -12.84 1.83 -6.98
N VAL A 84 -12.84 2.45 -8.14
CA VAL A 84 -13.16 1.83 -9.44
C VAL A 84 -11.98 2.00 -10.38
N LYS A 85 -11.48 0.91 -10.96
CA LYS A 85 -10.38 0.94 -11.93
C LYS A 85 -10.73 1.80 -13.14
N VAL A 86 -9.85 2.74 -13.44
CA VAL A 86 -9.93 3.61 -14.62
C VAL A 86 -9.37 2.86 -15.82
N ASP A 87 -10.00 3.05 -16.98
CA ASP A 87 -9.48 2.49 -18.22
C ASP A 87 -8.19 3.22 -18.63
N ASN A 88 -7.15 2.46 -18.87
CA ASN A 88 -5.84 2.91 -19.28
C ASN A 88 -5.41 2.33 -20.64
N GLY A 89 -6.35 1.72 -21.37
CA GLY A 89 -6.11 1.09 -22.66
C GLY A 89 -5.38 -0.27 -22.57
N GLN A 90 -5.15 -0.80 -21.38
CA GLN A 90 -4.48 -2.08 -21.19
C GLN A 90 -5.47 -3.18 -20.80
N PRO A 91 -5.14 -4.45 -21.07
CA PRO A 91 -5.91 -5.58 -20.56
C PRO A 91 -6.11 -5.49 -19.04
N ASN A 92 -7.31 -5.76 -18.57
CA ASN A 92 -7.70 -5.65 -17.16
C ASN A 92 -7.40 -4.28 -16.52
N LYS A 93 -7.25 -3.21 -17.34
CA LYS A 93 -6.92 -1.85 -16.90
C LYS A 93 -5.65 -1.80 -16.04
N THR A 94 -4.65 -2.60 -16.41
CA THR A 94 -3.42 -2.77 -15.64
C THR A 94 -2.22 -2.81 -16.58
N TRP A 95 -1.23 -1.93 -16.36
CA TRP A 95 0.09 -2.07 -16.98
C TRP A 95 0.85 -3.18 -16.27
N VAL A 96 1.45 -4.07 -17.05
CA VAL A 96 2.28 -5.16 -16.54
C VAL A 96 3.67 -5.02 -17.13
N ASP A 97 4.66 -4.96 -16.27
CA ASP A 97 6.07 -4.91 -16.66
C ASP A 97 6.85 -6.02 -15.98
N THR A 98 7.85 -6.53 -16.69
CA THR A 98 8.82 -7.49 -16.16
C THR A 98 10.23 -6.95 -16.38
N SER A 99 11.09 -7.08 -15.39
CA SER A 99 12.48 -6.64 -15.47
C SER A 99 13.41 -7.63 -14.77
N THR A 100 14.56 -7.89 -15.38
CA THR A 100 15.68 -8.64 -14.78
C THR A 100 16.77 -7.71 -14.24
N SER A 101 16.60 -6.40 -14.42
CA SER A 101 17.53 -5.38 -13.94
C SER A 101 17.40 -5.19 -12.43
N ARG A 102 18.52 -4.99 -11.74
CA ARG A 102 18.57 -4.62 -10.32
C ARG A 102 18.18 -3.18 -10.04
N SER A 103 18.07 -2.36 -11.08
CA SER A 103 17.55 -0.99 -11.01
C SER A 103 16.50 -0.83 -12.10
N TYR A 104 15.35 -0.30 -11.73
CA TYR A 104 14.21 -0.11 -12.62
C TYR A 104 13.59 1.25 -12.37
N GLY A 105 13.17 1.89 -13.44
CA GLY A 105 12.39 3.11 -13.41
C GLY A 105 11.54 3.19 -14.66
N LYS A 106 10.23 3.43 -14.52
CA LYS A 106 9.30 3.57 -15.63
C LYS A 106 8.24 4.62 -15.35
N TYR A 107 7.94 5.39 -16.38
CA TYR A 107 6.90 6.40 -16.38
C TYR A 107 5.68 5.92 -17.17
N TYR A 108 4.50 6.25 -16.66
CA TYR A 108 3.22 6.09 -17.35
C TYR A 108 2.49 7.42 -17.32
N THR A 109 1.66 7.64 -18.32
CA THR A 109 0.75 8.77 -18.38
C THR A 109 -0.67 8.31 -18.65
N LEU A 110 -1.64 9.00 -18.06
CA LEU A 110 -3.07 8.75 -18.28
C LEU A 110 -3.80 10.08 -18.33
N THR A 111 -4.50 10.35 -19.44
CA THR A 111 -5.38 11.52 -19.53
C THR A 111 -6.62 11.29 -18.67
N LEU A 112 -6.85 12.19 -17.73
CA LEU A 112 -8.01 12.14 -16.85
C LEU A 112 -9.17 12.90 -17.50
N THR A 113 -10.31 12.25 -17.61
CA THR A 113 -11.52 12.83 -18.21
C THR A 113 -12.53 13.34 -17.19
N GLN A 114 -12.31 13.06 -15.92
CA GLN A 114 -13.22 13.43 -14.84
C GLN A 114 -12.43 13.93 -13.63
N THR A 115 -12.95 14.94 -12.96
CA THR A 115 -12.40 15.42 -11.69
C THR A 115 -12.66 14.42 -10.55
N GLY A 116 -11.84 14.46 -9.52
CA GLY A 116 -11.99 13.61 -8.34
C GLY A 116 -10.67 13.14 -7.75
N THR A 117 -10.76 12.25 -6.79
CA THR A 117 -9.60 11.62 -6.15
C THR A 117 -9.24 10.34 -6.87
N TYR A 118 -7.97 10.21 -7.21
CA TYR A 118 -7.40 9.05 -7.88
C TYR A 118 -6.34 8.40 -6.98
N ARG A 119 -6.26 7.07 -7.06
CA ARG A 119 -5.23 6.27 -6.39
C ARG A 119 -4.50 5.45 -7.45
N VAL A 120 -3.20 5.60 -7.49
CA VAL A 120 -2.31 4.72 -8.23
C VAL A 120 -1.85 3.63 -7.30
N THR A 121 -1.98 2.40 -7.71
CA THR A 121 -1.48 1.22 -6.97
C THR A 121 -0.48 0.50 -7.87
N ALA A 122 0.70 0.20 -7.34
CA ALA A 122 1.68 -0.65 -7.97
C ALA A 122 2.04 -1.82 -7.05
N GLU A 123 1.86 -3.01 -7.56
CA GLU A 123 2.16 -4.28 -6.91
C GLU A 123 3.45 -4.81 -7.51
N TYR A 124 4.50 -4.90 -6.71
CA TYR A 124 5.81 -5.39 -7.11
C TYR A 124 5.99 -6.79 -6.57
N THR A 125 6.35 -7.74 -7.42
CA THR A 125 6.74 -9.09 -7.02
C THR A 125 8.18 -9.33 -7.48
N PHE A 126 9.06 -9.56 -6.52
CA PHE A 126 10.47 -9.87 -6.74
C PHE A 126 10.68 -11.37 -6.64
N TYR A 127 11.33 -11.93 -7.64
CA TYR A 127 11.67 -13.36 -7.71
C TYR A 127 13.17 -13.55 -7.50
N GLY A 128 13.53 -14.63 -6.87
CA GLY A 128 14.93 -15.00 -6.65
C GLY A 128 15.12 -16.47 -6.33
N SER A 129 16.36 -16.88 -6.17
CA SER A 129 16.77 -18.28 -5.97
C SER A 129 16.12 -18.97 -4.75
N SER A 130 15.59 -18.21 -3.80
CA SER A 130 14.98 -18.74 -2.56
C SER A 130 13.53 -18.35 -2.40
N GLY A 131 12.81 -18.08 -3.51
CA GLY A 131 11.38 -17.77 -3.51
C GLY A 131 11.05 -16.38 -4.06
N SER A 132 9.89 -15.86 -3.67
CA SER A 132 9.43 -14.53 -4.09
C SER A 132 9.01 -13.68 -2.88
N GLU A 133 9.02 -12.37 -3.08
CA GLU A 133 8.56 -11.37 -2.11
C GLU A 133 7.73 -10.31 -2.84
N SER A 134 6.60 -9.91 -2.27
CA SER A 134 5.73 -8.91 -2.87
C SER A 134 5.54 -7.71 -1.95
N ILE A 135 5.42 -6.53 -2.55
CA ILE A 135 5.10 -5.29 -1.85
C ILE A 135 4.18 -4.43 -2.71
N THR A 136 3.22 -3.79 -2.08
CA THR A 136 2.31 -2.84 -2.72
C THR A 136 2.68 -1.41 -2.31
N LYS A 137 2.74 -0.51 -3.30
CA LYS A 137 2.90 0.92 -3.10
C LYS A 137 1.69 1.66 -3.67
N GLN A 138 1.29 2.73 -2.99
CA GLN A 138 0.16 3.56 -3.41
C GLN A 138 0.52 5.03 -3.36
N ALA A 139 0.00 5.78 -4.33
CA ALA A 139 0.03 7.25 -4.35
C ALA A 139 -1.39 7.77 -4.63
N THR A 140 -1.81 8.81 -3.91
CA THR A 140 -3.13 9.42 -4.09
C THR A 140 -2.97 10.85 -4.58
N VAL A 141 -3.76 11.23 -5.57
CA VAL A 141 -3.77 12.57 -6.18
C VAL A 141 -5.21 13.05 -6.37
N THR A 142 -5.39 14.35 -6.50
CA THR A 142 -6.68 14.96 -6.84
C THR A 142 -6.54 15.74 -8.15
N TYR A 143 -7.56 15.61 -9.01
CA TYR A 143 -7.73 16.31 -10.28
C TYR A 143 -8.99 17.15 -10.26
#